data_d4285a255ec162f82b51e9d6ff8e8879
#
_entry.id   d4285a255ec162f82b51e9d6ff8e8879
#
_cell.length_a   1.000
_cell.length_b   1.000
_cell.length_c   1.000
_cell.angle_alpha   90.00
_cell.angle_beta   90.00
_cell.angle_gamma   90.00
#
_symmetry.space_group_name_H-M   'P 1'
#
loop_
_entity.id
_entity.type
_entity.pdbx_description
1 polymer ?
#
loop_
_entity_poly.entity_id
_entity_poly.type
_entity_poly.pdbx_seq_one_letter_code
_entity_poly.pdbx_strand_id
1 'polypeptide(L)'
;MKVTISDVARLAGVSTATVSHTINSTRYVSGETKEKVYRAIAELGYTPDASARSFRTGKKKTIGFIVPDISNKFFATMIESVENYLSAHGYHLIIANTKENPEREETNIRLLSAGLVDGLLIASTMEDFSRFESLIPAGFPVVLVDRTFDTKRFPSVSVSNFQPIYRSVCRLAGKGDKRIGMIGGLPRLSSTKERIAAYQEAVADCGLPQDDLLIRYGNSMENSAQSCLDELLEQKCDALVVAQGLMASETVIYLHKKGLKLGEDIDLVTFVDYDSDINYLYSKQMDCIIQPVEKLGEXXX
;
A
#
# COMPACT_ATOMS: atom_id res chain seq x y z
N MET A 1 -34.74 24.35 -0.45
CA MET A 1 -34.90 23.46 -1.61
C MET A 1 -33.56 23.34 -2.32
N LYS A 2 -33.16 22.12 -2.76
CA LYS A 2 -31.87 21.93 -3.45
C LYS A 2 -31.97 22.51 -4.87
N VAL A 3 -31.04 23.39 -5.22
CA VAL A 3 -30.97 23.99 -6.56
C VAL A 3 -30.64 22.88 -7.58
N THR A 4 -31.31 22.88 -8.72
CA THR A 4 -31.19 21.87 -9.77
C THR A 4 -30.58 22.45 -11.06
N ILE A 5 -30.13 21.58 -11.94
CA ILE A 5 -29.65 22.00 -13.28
C ILE A 5 -30.73 22.72 -14.07
N SER A 6 -32.00 22.41 -13.83
CA SER A 6 -33.13 23.08 -14.45
C SER A 6 -33.28 24.54 -14.01
N ASP A 7 -32.97 24.84 -12.75
CA ASP A 7 -33.00 26.22 -12.24
C ASP A 7 -31.88 27.05 -12.87
N VAL A 8 -30.68 26.46 -13.02
CA VAL A 8 -29.55 27.11 -13.73
C VAL A 8 -29.95 27.39 -15.18
N ALA A 9 -30.53 26.40 -15.87
CA ALA A 9 -30.94 26.52 -17.27
C ALA A 9 -31.96 27.64 -17.42
N ARG A 10 -32.94 27.71 -16.52
CA ARG A 10 -33.98 28.75 -16.52
C ARG A 10 -33.37 30.13 -16.31
N LEU A 11 -32.47 30.30 -15.34
CA LEU A 11 -31.84 31.60 -15.06
C LEU A 11 -30.90 32.02 -16.20
N ALA A 12 -30.15 31.09 -16.77
CA ALA A 12 -29.23 31.37 -17.89
C ALA A 12 -29.92 31.53 -19.23
N GLY A 13 -31.24 31.22 -19.36
CA GLY A 13 -31.99 31.29 -20.60
C GLY A 13 -31.55 30.25 -21.63
N VAL A 14 -31.15 29.08 -21.22
CA VAL A 14 -30.66 28.00 -22.11
C VAL A 14 -31.29 26.64 -21.73
N SER A 15 -31.04 25.62 -22.57
CA SER A 15 -31.50 24.26 -22.22
C SER A 15 -30.64 23.61 -21.13
N THR A 16 -31.20 22.64 -20.42
CA THR A 16 -30.43 21.83 -19.47
C THR A 16 -29.28 21.11 -20.16
N ALA A 17 -29.45 20.71 -21.43
CA ALA A 17 -28.38 20.10 -22.21
C ALA A 17 -27.22 21.10 -22.43
N THR A 18 -27.53 22.38 -22.71
CA THR A 18 -26.51 23.42 -22.86
C THR A 18 -25.74 23.64 -21.55
N VAL A 19 -26.44 23.69 -20.43
CA VAL A 19 -25.79 23.79 -19.09
C VAL A 19 -24.85 22.59 -18.88
N SER A 20 -25.34 21.37 -19.16
CA SER A 20 -24.55 20.15 -19.01
C SER A 20 -23.31 20.17 -19.93
N HIS A 21 -23.47 20.57 -21.18
CA HIS A 21 -22.34 20.71 -22.13
C HIS A 21 -21.31 21.75 -21.67
N THR A 22 -21.78 22.87 -21.10
CA THR A 22 -20.91 23.92 -20.56
C THR A 22 -20.07 23.42 -19.39
N ILE A 23 -20.73 22.79 -18.40
CA ILE A 23 -20.07 22.28 -17.19
C ILE A 23 -19.06 21.18 -17.53
N ASN A 24 -19.42 20.26 -18.42
CA ASN A 24 -18.62 19.06 -18.71
C ASN A 24 -17.73 19.19 -19.95
N SER A 25 -17.78 20.32 -20.65
CA SER A 25 -17.01 20.57 -21.90
C SER A 25 -17.17 19.47 -22.96
N THR A 26 -18.37 18.87 -23.04
CA THR A 26 -18.63 17.72 -23.92
C THR A 26 -19.00 18.11 -25.35
N ARG A 27 -19.33 19.38 -25.57
CA ARG A 27 -19.58 19.93 -26.90
C ARG A 27 -19.20 21.42 -26.90
N TYR A 28 -18.99 21.96 -28.09
CA TYR A 28 -18.74 23.39 -28.26
C TYR A 28 -19.94 24.20 -27.77
N VAL A 29 -19.68 25.19 -26.92
CA VAL A 29 -20.64 26.20 -26.47
C VAL A 29 -19.96 27.56 -26.63
N SER A 30 -20.66 28.55 -27.17
CA SER A 30 -20.08 29.90 -27.39
C SER A 30 -19.65 30.54 -26.06
N GLY A 31 -18.62 31.40 -26.11
CA GLY A 31 -18.13 32.13 -24.93
C GLY A 31 -19.24 32.86 -24.20
N GLU A 32 -20.08 33.60 -24.91
CA GLU A 32 -21.22 34.33 -24.34
C GLU A 32 -22.16 33.40 -23.55
N THR A 33 -22.48 32.24 -24.15
CA THR A 33 -23.36 31.26 -23.49
C THR A 33 -22.70 30.66 -22.24
N LYS A 34 -21.40 30.38 -22.32
CA LYS A 34 -20.65 29.89 -21.13
C LYS A 34 -20.70 30.89 -19.99
N GLU A 35 -20.49 32.19 -20.28
CA GLU A 35 -20.57 33.24 -19.27
C GLU A 35 -21.94 33.30 -18.60
N LYS A 36 -23.02 33.24 -19.37
CA LYS A 36 -24.38 33.23 -18.82
C LYS A 36 -24.60 32.05 -17.88
N VAL A 37 -24.14 30.87 -18.29
CA VAL A 37 -24.28 29.65 -17.47
C VAL A 37 -23.45 29.75 -16.17
N TYR A 38 -22.18 30.17 -16.26
CA TYR A 38 -21.34 30.27 -15.05
C TYR A 38 -21.84 31.35 -14.10
N ARG A 39 -22.39 32.46 -14.62
CA ARG A 39 -23.02 33.48 -13.77
C ARG A 39 -24.24 32.92 -13.02
N ALA A 40 -25.11 32.21 -13.76
CA ALA A 40 -26.28 31.58 -13.14
C ALA A 40 -25.90 30.53 -12.07
N ILE A 41 -24.84 29.74 -12.32
CA ILE A 41 -24.28 28.77 -11.36
C ILE A 41 -23.85 29.50 -10.08
N ALA A 42 -23.08 30.58 -10.22
CA ALA A 42 -22.57 31.37 -9.08
C ALA A 42 -23.70 32.01 -8.30
N GLU A 43 -24.67 32.62 -9.00
CA GLU A 43 -25.81 33.31 -8.37
C GLU A 43 -26.69 32.36 -7.58
N LEU A 44 -26.94 31.14 -8.09
CA LEU A 44 -27.79 30.15 -7.45
C LEU A 44 -27.04 29.28 -6.42
N GLY A 45 -25.70 29.36 -6.38
CA GLY A 45 -24.90 28.46 -5.57
C GLY A 45 -25.03 26.98 -6.04
N TYR A 46 -25.24 26.77 -7.32
CA TYR A 46 -25.46 25.43 -7.86
C TYR A 46 -24.15 24.63 -7.87
N THR A 47 -24.19 23.49 -7.26
CA THR A 47 -23.09 22.52 -7.31
C THR A 47 -23.53 21.33 -8.17
N PRO A 48 -22.78 20.99 -9.23
CA PRO A 48 -23.14 19.84 -10.04
C PRO A 48 -23.21 18.56 -9.21
N ASP A 49 -24.28 17.80 -9.38
CA ASP A 49 -24.49 16.57 -8.64
C ASP A 49 -23.66 15.44 -9.28
N ALA A 50 -22.60 15.04 -8.60
CA ALA A 50 -21.72 13.94 -9.04
C ALA A 50 -22.51 12.63 -9.20
N SER A 51 -23.52 12.41 -8.35
CA SER A 51 -24.36 11.21 -8.43
C SER A 51 -25.18 11.19 -9.74
N ALA A 52 -25.76 12.34 -10.13
CA ALA A 52 -26.50 12.44 -11.40
C ALA A 52 -25.59 12.23 -12.60
N ARG A 53 -24.33 12.67 -12.50
CA ARG A 53 -23.34 12.46 -13.56
C ARG A 53 -22.96 10.97 -13.64
N SER A 54 -22.64 10.33 -12.51
CA SER A 54 -22.27 8.91 -12.48
C SER A 54 -23.43 8.02 -12.93
N PHE A 55 -24.67 8.36 -12.55
CA PHE A 55 -25.86 7.63 -13.00
C PHE A 55 -25.98 7.63 -14.54
N ARG A 56 -25.69 8.77 -15.17
CA ARG A 56 -25.79 8.91 -16.63
C ARG A 56 -24.63 8.23 -17.37
N THR A 57 -23.41 8.29 -16.81
CA THR A 57 -22.21 7.76 -17.48
C THR A 57 -21.92 6.31 -17.10
N GLY A 58 -22.52 5.82 -16.02
CA GLY A 58 -22.21 4.52 -15.44
C GLY A 58 -20.84 4.50 -14.73
N LYS A 59 -20.15 5.66 -14.64
CA LYS A 59 -18.81 5.74 -14.02
C LYS A 59 -18.78 6.81 -12.95
N LYS A 60 -18.19 6.49 -11.79
CA LYS A 60 -17.99 7.42 -10.67
C LYS A 60 -16.71 8.23 -10.84
N LYS A 61 -15.79 7.76 -11.65
CA LYS A 61 -14.44 8.31 -11.77
C LYS A 61 -13.73 8.28 -10.40
N THR A 62 -13.90 7.19 -9.68
CA THR A 62 -13.36 7.02 -8.33
C THR A 62 -12.87 5.57 -8.16
N ILE A 63 -11.66 5.42 -7.64
CA ILE A 63 -11.05 4.13 -7.32
C ILE A 63 -10.90 4.04 -5.80
N GLY A 64 -11.15 2.89 -5.23
CA GLY A 64 -10.89 2.64 -3.81
C GLY A 64 -9.53 1.98 -3.63
N PHE A 65 -8.77 2.39 -2.60
CA PHE A 65 -7.54 1.71 -2.23
C PHE A 65 -7.65 1.28 -0.77
N ILE A 66 -7.73 -0.02 -0.56
CA ILE A 66 -7.79 -0.62 0.78
C ILE A 66 -6.38 -1.01 1.17
N VAL A 67 -5.86 -0.39 2.24
CA VAL A 67 -4.49 -0.57 2.70
C VAL A 67 -4.46 -1.02 4.17
N PRO A 68 -3.42 -1.77 4.57
CA PRO A 68 -3.32 -2.24 5.95
C PRO A 68 -2.99 -1.13 6.95
N ASP A 69 -2.16 -0.13 6.56
CA ASP A 69 -1.81 0.96 7.47
C ASP A 69 -1.35 2.20 6.71
N ILE A 70 -2.13 3.27 6.80
CA ILE A 70 -1.81 4.56 6.17
C ILE A 70 -0.63 5.29 6.83
N SER A 71 -0.27 4.90 8.08
CA SER A 71 0.88 5.49 8.76
C SER A 71 2.21 4.83 8.36
N ASN A 72 2.13 3.65 7.74
CA ASN A 72 3.31 2.96 7.23
C ASN A 72 3.80 3.67 5.96
N LYS A 73 5.02 4.16 5.98
CA LYS A 73 5.61 4.96 4.90
C LYS A 73 5.55 4.25 3.54
N PHE A 74 5.75 2.92 3.50
CA PHE A 74 5.62 2.12 2.29
C PHE A 74 4.24 2.34 1.63
N PHE A 75 3.16 2.21 2.42
CA PHE A 75 1.81 2.41 1.89
C PHE A 75 1.51 3.89 1.62
N ALA A 76 2.02 4.80 2.45
CA ALA A 76 1.84 6.24 2.24
C ALA A 76 2.44 6.70 0.88
N THR A 77 3.67 6.27 0.58
CA THR A 77 4.33 6.56 -0.71
C THR A 77 3.55 5.96 -1.88
N MET A 78 3.07 4.72 -1.71
CA MET A 78 2.27 4.04 -2.74
C MET A 78 0.96 4.78 -3.00
N ILE A 79 0.27 5.21 -1.93
CA ILE A 79 -0.98 5.99 -2.02
C ILE A 79 -0.73 7.28 -2.81
N GLU A 80 0.35 7.99 -2.50
CA GLU A 80 0.72 9.22 -3.19
C GLU A 80 0.95 8.98 -4.68
N SER A 81 1.69 7.92 -5.03
CA SER A 81 1.94 7.56 -6.42
C SER A 81 0.65 7.23 -7.17
N VAL A 82 -0.22 6.41 -6.57
CA VAL A 82 -1.53 6.04 -7.13
C VAL A 82 -2.41 7.30 -7.30
N GLU A 83 -2.46 8.16 -6.28
CA GLU A 83 -3.27 9.39 -6.32
C GLU A 83 -2.81 10.32 -7.45
N ASN A 84 -1.51 10.53 -7.58
CA ASN A 84 -0.94 11.36 -8.65
C ASN A 84 -1.34 10.84 -10.03
N TYR A 85 -1.22 9.53 -10.25
CA TYR A 85 -1.60 8.91 -11.53
C TYR A 85 -3.09 9.06 -11.80
N LEU A 86 -3.94 8.72 -10.83
CA LEU A 86 -5.39 8.80 -10.97
C LEU A 86 -5.86 10.24 -11.23
N SER A 87 -5.31 11.20 -10.49
CA SER A 87 -5.63 12.62 -10.61
C SER A 87 -5.32 13.13 -12.02
N ALA A 88 -4.15 12.76 -12.57
CA ALA A 88 -3.75 13.12 -13.94
C ALA A 88 -4.72 12.56 -14.99
N HIS A 89 -5.45 11.48 -14.67
CA HIS A 89 -6.43 10.85 -15.57
C HIS A 89 -7.88 11.22 -15.23
N GLY A 90 -8.09 12.17 -14.32
CA GLY A 90 -9.42 12.65 -13.94
C GLY A 90 -10.20 11.67 -13.07
N TYR A 91 -9.51 10.87 -12.28
CA TYR A 91 -10.09 9.98 -11.28
C TYR A 91 -9.79 10.51 -9.88
N HIS A 92 -10.57 10.11 -8.92
CA HIS A 92 -10.37 10.38 -7.49
C HIS A 92 -10.04 9.09 -6.74
N LEU A 93 -9.32 9.22 -5.64
CA LEU A 93 -8.95 8.09 -4.79
C LEU A 93 -9.71 8.15 -3.46
N ILE A 94 -10.30 7.02 -3.06
CA ILE A 94 -10.84 6.84 -1.70
C ILE A 94 -9.94 5.82 -1.00
N ILE A 95 -9.39 6.19 0.14
CA ILE A 95 -8.49 5.33 0.93
C ILE A 95 -9.27 4.73 2.11
N ALA A 96 -9.13 3.43 2.32
CA ALA A 96 -9.72 2.74 3.46
C ALA A 96 -8.61 1.99 4.22
N ASN A 97 -8.47 2.32 5.51
CA ASN A 97 -7.41 1.77 6.37
C ASN A 97 -7.95 0.60 7.20
N THR A 98 -7.36 -0.60 7.05
CA THR A 98 -7.83 -1.79 7.77
C THR A 98 -7.16 -1.97 9.13
N LYS A 99 -6.00 -1.37 9.39
CA LYS A 99 -5.19 -1.63 10.61
C LYS A 99 -4.88 -3.12 10.78
N GLU A 100 -4.52 -3.79 9.68
CA GLU A 100 -4.21 -5.24 9.63
C GLU A 100 -5.36 -6.12 10.13
N ASN A 101 -6.61 -5.62 10.08
CA ASN A 101 -7.79 -6.32 10.59
C ASN A 101 -8.67 -6.82 9.44
N PRO A 102 -8.82 -8.16 9.26
CA PRO A 102 -9.62 -8.72 8.16
C PRO A 102 -11.12 -8.35 8.20
N GLU A 103 -11.72 -8.14 9.38
CA GLU A 103 -13.12 -7.75 9.49
C GLU A 103 -13.34 -6.30 9.00
N ARG A 104 -12.37 -5.42 9.25
CA ARG A 104 -12.39 -4.06 8.69
C ARG A 104 -12.21 -4.10 7.18
N GLU A 105 -11.33 -4.98 6.69
CA GLU A 105 -11.15 -5.16 5.24
C GLU A 105 -12.45 -5.60 4.59
N GLU A 106 -13.13 -6.62 5.15
CA GLU A 106 -14.43 -7.08 4.66
C GLU A 106 -15.45 -5.95 4.60
N THR A 107 -15.56 -5.17 5.70
CA THR A 107 -16.48 -4.03 5.78
C THR A 107 -16.19 -3.01 4.67
N ASN A 108 -14.91 -2.69 4.46
CA ASN A 108 -14.48 -1.72 3.45
C ASN A 108 -14.73 -2.23 2.03
N ILE A 109 -14.47 -3.50 1.76
CA ILE A 109 -14.75 -4.12 0.45
C ILE A 109 -16.24 -3.97 0.15
N ARG A 110 -17.11 -4.42 1.07
CA ARG A 110 -18.56 -4.35 0.89
C ARG A 110 -19.04 -2.92 0.67
N LEU A 111 -18.57 -1.98 1.49
CA LEU A 111 -18.96 -0.58 1.40
C LEU A 111 -18.56 0.05 0.07
N LEU A 112 -17.29 -0.10 -0.31
CA LEU A 112 -16.77 0.56 -1.50
C LEU A 112 -17.33 -0.07 -2.78
N SER A 113 -17.42 -1.41 -2.85
CA SER A 113 -17.93 -2.11 -4.03
C SER A 113 -19.45 -1.97 -4.20
N ALA A 114 -20.17 -1.52 -3.17
CA ALA A 114 -21.64 -1.29 -3.24
C ALA A 114 -22.02 -0.03 -4.03
N GLY A 115 -21.14 0.42 -4.92
CA GLY A 115 -21.45 1.51 -5.84
C GLY A 115 -20.79 2.85 -5.49
N LEU A 116 -19.81 2.86 -4.58
CA LEU A 116 -19.05 4.08 -4.27
C LEU A 116 -17.88 4.28 -5.25
N VAL A 117 -17.27 3.20 -5.74
CA VAL A 117 -16.08 3.28 -6.61
C VAL A 117 -16.30 2.45 -7.88
N ASP A 118 -15.45 2.66 -8.89
CA ASP A 118 -15.47 1.91 -10.16
C ASP A 118 -14.58 0.65 -10.10
N GLY A 119 -13.66 0.59 -9.14
CA GLY A 119 -12.77 -0.55 -8.93
C GLY A 119 -12.00 -0.40 -7.63
N LEU A 120 -11.33 -1.48 -7.21
CA LEU A 120 -10.56 -1.51 -5.96
C LEU A 120 -9.11 -1.93 -6.20
N LEU A 121 -8.19 -1.24 -5.55
CA LEU A 121 -6.83 -1.68 -5.29
C LEU A 121 -6.84 -2.20 -3.85
N ILE A 122 -6.27 -3.38 -3.60
CA ILE A 122 -6.33 -3.99 -2.26
C ILE A 122 -4.98 -4.61 -1.88
N ALA A 123 -4.39 -4.13 -0.79
CA ALA A 123 -3.27 -4.78 -0.11
C ALA A 123 -3.87 -5.64 1.02
N SER A 124 -4.28 -6.85 0.68
CA SER A 124 -5.13 -7.65 1.56
C SER A 124 -4.45 -8.06 2.88
N THR A 125 -5.23 -8.06 3.95
CA THR A 125 -4.83 -8.57 5.27
C THR A 125 -5.39 -9.99 5.51
N MET A 126 -6.20 -10.50 4.59
CA MET A 126 -6.81 -11.83 4.69
C MET A 126 -5.85 -12.93 4.25
N GLU A 127 -6.02 -14.11 4.81
CA GLU A 127 -5.31 -15.33 4.39
C GLU A 127 -6.22 -16.21 3.53
N ASP A 128 -7.51 -16.26 3.86
CA ASP A 128 -8.48 -17.13 3.18
C ASP A 128 -8.96 -16.48 1.88
N PHE A 129 -8.46 -17.00 0.76
CA PHE A 129 -8.85 -16.55 -0.58
C PHE A 129 -10.34 -16.73 -0.85
N SER A 130 -10.92 -17.85 -0.41
CA SER A 130 -12.35 -18.13 -0.67
C SER A 130 -13.23 -17.08 0.03
N ARG A 131 -12.90 -16.74 1.26
CA ARG A 131 -13.59 -15.66 1.99
C ARG A 131 -13.41 -14.33 1.25
N PHE A 132 -12.18 -13.97 0.87
CA PHE A 132 -11.88 -12.74 0.12
C PHE A 132 -12.70 -12.69 -1.19
N GLU A 133 -12.63 -13.75 -1.99
CA GLU A 133 -13.32 -13.81 -3.29
C GLU A 133 -14.83 -13.63 -3.14
N SER A 134 -15.43 -14.22 -2.09
CA SER A 134 -16.88 -14.13 -1.84
C SER A 134 -17.36 -12.70 -1.55
N LEU A 135 -16.46 -11.80 -1.17
CA LEU A 135 -16.79 -10.39 -0.90
C LEU A 135 -16.89 -9.55 -2.18
N ILE A 136 -16.29 -10.02 -3.27
CA ILE A 136 -16.17 -9.23 -4.50
C ILE A 136 -17.38 -9.52 -5.41
N PRO A 137 -18.19 -8.49 -5.73
CA PRO A 137 -19.31 -8.70 -6.65
C PRO A 137 -18.84 -9.21 -8.01
N ALA A 138 -19.66 -10.04 -8.64
CA ALA A 138 -19.33 -10.63 -9.95
C ALA A 138 -19.01 -9.53 -10.98
N GLY A 139 -17.83 -9.63 -11.61
CA GLY A 139 -17.38 -8.69 -12.63
C GLY A 139 -16.86 -7.36 -12.08
N PHE A 140 -16.79 -7.18 -10.76
CA PHE A 140 -16.28 -5.94 -10.18
C PHE A 140 -14.75 -5.90 -10.30
N PRO A 141 -14.15 -4.79 -10.81
CA PRO A 141 -12.70 -4.71 -11.01
C PRO A 141 -11.93 -4.65 -9.68
N VAL A 142 -10.96 -5.56 -9.52
CA VAL A 142 -10.06 -5.57 -8.35
C VAL A 142 -8.65 -5.87 -8.85
N VAL A 143 -7.67 -5.15 -8.31
CA VAL A 143 -6.23 -5.44 -8.46
C VAL A 143 -5.64 -5.63 -7.06
N LEU A 144 -4.93 -6.73 -6.86
CA LEU A 144 -4.20 -6.97 -5.62
C LEU A 144 -2.86 -6.24 -5.67
N VAL A 145 -2.47 -5.62 -4.58
CA VAL A 145 -1.26 -4.77 -4.52
C VAL A 145 -0.38 -5.25 -3.37
N ASP A 146 0.91 -5.48 -3.65
CA ASP A 146 1.94 -5.91 -2.68
C ASP A 146 1.69 -7.32 -2.11
N ARG A 147 0.47 -7.57 -1.64
CA ARG A 147 0.08 -8.84 -1.02
C ARG A 147 -0.85 -9.58 -1.97
N THR A 148 -0.54 -10.84 -2.24
CA THR A 148 -1.23 -11.64 -3.26
C THR A 148 -1.76 -12.94 -2.68
N PHE A 149 -2.70 -13.53 -3.39
CA PHE A 149 -3.10 -14.92 -3.18
C PHE A 149 -2.54 -15.76 -4.32
N ASP A 150 -2.35 -17.05 -4.10
CA ASP A 150 -1.95 -17.97 -5.16
C ASP A 150 -3.16 -18.25 -6.07
N THR A 151 -3.45 -17.30 -6.94
CA THR A 151 -4.62 -17.34 -7.83
C THR A 151 -4.39 -16.52 -9.08
N LYS A 152 -5.06 -16.90 -10.17
CA LYS A 152 -5.11 -16.10 -11.40
C LYS A 152 -6.44 -15.34 -11.53
N ARG A 153 -7.29 -15.40 -10.50
CA ARG A 153 -8.64 -14.81 -10.51
C ARG A 153 -8.57 -13.27 -10.54
N PHE A 154 -7.62 -12.68 -9.85
CA PHE A 154 -7.44 -11.23 -9.81
C PHE A 154 -6.02 -10.87 -10.29
N PRO A 155 -5.89 -9.84 -11.13
CA PRO A 155 -4.55 -9.33 -11.44
C PRO A 155 -3.87 -8.81 -10.17
N SER A 156 -2.56 -8.86 -10.14
CA SER A 156 -1.78 -8.38 -9.01
C SER A 156 -0.53 -7.64 -9.44
N VAL A 157 -0.13 -6.66 -8.64
CA VAL A 157 1.10 -5.90 -8.80
C VAL A 157 1.87 -6.04 -7.48
N SER A 158 3.05 -6.65 -7.54
CA SER A 158 3.90 -6.86 -6.37
C SER A 158 5.37 -6.87 -6.80
N VAL A 159 6.25 -6.77 -5.83
CA VAL A 159 7.70 -6.96 -6.05
C VAL A 159 8.12 -8.29 -5.44
N SER A 160 9.10 -8.93 -6.05
CA SER A 160 9.67 -10.15 -5.48
C SER A 160 10.37 -9.81 -4.17
N ASN A 161 10.02 -10.50 -3.12
CA ASN A 161 10.67 -10.42 -1.82
C ASN A 161 11.77 -11.48 -1.68
N PHE A 162 11.72 -12.53 -2.50
CA PHE A 162 12.59 -13.69 -2.38
C PHE A 162 14.07 -13.33 -2.64
N GLN A 163 14.36 -12.82 -3.84
CA GLN A 163 15.74 -12.58 -4.25
C GLN A 163 16.50 -11.59 -3.34
N PRO A 164 15.89 -10.46 -2.94
CA PRO A 164 16.60 -9.55 -2.02
C PRO A 164 16.97 -10.20 -0.69
N ILE A 165 16.06 -10.95 -0.08
CA ILE A 165 16.33 -11.63 1.20
C ILE A 165 17.40 -12.71 1.01
N TYR A 166 17.23 -13.57 0.00
CA TYR A 166 18.19 -14.66 -0.29
C TYR A 166 19.61 -14.10 -0.42
N ARG A 167 19.78 -13.09 -1.29
CA ARG A 167 21.09 -12.46 -1.52
C ARG A 167 21.65 -11.81 -0.27
N SER A 168 20.81 -11.20 0.56
CA SER A 168 21.24 -10.55 1.79
C SER A 168 21.79 -11.57 2.78
N VAL A 169 21.10 -12.69 2.96
CA VAL A 169 21.56 -13.77 3.86
C VAL A 169 22.87 -14.35 3.34
N CYS A 170 22.96 -14.65 2.05
CA CYS A 170 24.21 -15.17 1.45
C CYS A 170 25.38 -14.18 1.61
N ARG A 171 25.08 -12.86 1.53
CA ARG A 171 26.09 -11.82 1.71
C ARG A 171 26.58 -11.76 3.16
N LEU A 172 25.66 -11.86 4.15
CA LEU A 172 26.02 -11.93 5.56
C LEU A 172 26.91 -13.17 5.81
N ALA A 173 26.48 -14.33 5.34
CA ALA A 173 27.27 -15.58 5.46
C ALA A 173 28.67 -15.40 4.85
N GLY A 174 28.76 -14.72 3.69
CA GLY A 174 30.02 -14.43 3.01
C GLY A 174 30.93 -13.46 3.78
N LYS A 175 30.37 -12.60 4.62
CA LYS A 175 31.15 -11.76 5.55
C LYS A 175 31.73 -12.57 6.71
N GLY A 176 31.13 -13.70 7.03
CA GLY A 176 31.56 -14.58 8.12
C GLY A 176 30.52 -14.79 9.21
N ASP A 177 29.35 -14.19 9.08
CA ASP A 177 28.25 -14.37 10.05
C ASP A 177 27.80 -15.84 10.07
N LYS A 178 27.57 -16.37 11.27
CA LYS A 178 27.27 -17.79 11.48
C LYS A 178 25.86 -18.03 12.03
N ARG A 179 25.30 -17.06 12.75
CA ARG A 179 23.98 -17.19 13.36
C ARG A 179 23.13 -15.96 12.99
N ILE A 180 22.50 -16.06 11.85
CA ILE A 180 21.70 -14.95 11.29
C ILE A 180 20.26 -15.08 11.79
N GLY A 181 19.79 -14.11 12.56
CA GLY A 181 18.40 -14.07 13.02
C GLY A 181 17.49 -13.41 12.00
N MET A 182 16.22 -13.86 11.93
CA MET A 182 15.22 -13.31 11.03
C MET A 182 14.00 -12.82 11.83
N ILE A 183 13.61 -11.54 11.63
CA ILE A 183 12.35 -11.02 12.16
C ILE A 183 11.41 -10.79 10.95
N GLY A 184 10.44 -11.71 10.80
CA GLY A 184 9.38 -11.60 9.79
C GLY A 184 8.21 -10.75 10.28
N GLY A 185 7.31 -10.43 9.37
CA GLY A 185 6.02 -9.81 9.71
C GLY A 185 4.98 -10.85 10.13
N LEU A 186 3.69 -10.48 9.99
CA LEU A 186 2.59 -11.41 10.31
C LEU A 186 2.69 -12.69 9.47
N PRO A 187 2.70 -13.88 10.09
CA PRO A 187 2.94 -15.15 9.36
C PRO A 187 1.95 -15.45 8.24
N ARG A 188 0.72 -14.94 8.36
CA ARG A 188 -0.34 -15.19 7.37
C ARG A 188 -0.13 -14.48 6.03
N LEU A 189 0.70 -13.44 5.99
CA LEU A 189 0.87 -12.59 4.79
C LEU A 189 1.78 -13.27 3.74
N SER A 190 1.39 -13.17 2.48
CA SER A 190 2.16 -13.74 1.35
C SER A 190 3.60 -13.19 1.33
N SER A 191 3.77 -11.89 1.54
CA SER A 191 5.10 -11.27 1.59
C SER A 191 5.96 -11.82 2.72
N THR A 192 5.39 -12.09 3.91
CA THR A 192 6.12 -12.71 5.02
C THR A 192 6.52 -14.13 4.66
N LYS A 193 5.59 -14.93 4.12
CA LYS A 193 5.86 -16.30 3.71
C LYS A 193 7.02 -16.37 2.71
N GLU A 194 6.99 -15.49 1.69
CA GLU A 194 8.05 -15.40 0.67
C GLU A 194 9.41 -15.05 1.29
N ARG A 195 9.43 -14.06 2.22
CA ARG A 195 10.66 -13.61 2.89
C ARG A 195 11.25 -14.71 3.78
N ILE A 196 10.40 -15.43 4.53
CA ILE A 196 10.85 -16.54 5.38
C ILE A 196 11.38 -17.70 4.51
N ALA A 197 10.68 -18.06 3.43
CA ALA A 197 11.14 -19.11 2.51
C ALA A 197 12.51 -18.76 1.92
N ALA A 198 12.71 -17.50 1.52
CA ALA A 198 13.99 -17.03 0.97
C ALA A 198 15.12 -17.11 1.99
N TYR A 199 14.83 -16.74 3.25
CA TYR A 199 15.79 -16.84 4.35
C TYR A 199 16.18 -18.30 4.58
N GLN A 200 15.19 -19.20 4.70
CA GLN A 200 15.42 -20.62 4.96
C GLN A 200 16.24 -21.27 3.84
N GLU A 201 15.94 -20.97 2.58
CA GLU A 201 16.70 -21.50 1.44
C GLU A 201 18.14 -20.97 1.47
N ALA A 202 18.33 -19.66 1.70
CA ALA A 202 19.68 -19.08 1.77
C ALA A 202 20.51 -19.67 2.92
N VAL A 203 19.89 -19.85 4.11
CA VAL A 203 20.56 -20.47 5.26
C VAL A 203 21.02 -21.89 4.91
N ALA A 204 20.16 -22.68 4.26
CA ALA A 204 20.51 -24.04 3.83
C ALA A 204 21.66 -24.04 2.81
N ASP A 205 21.56 -23.21 1.77
CA ASP A 205 22.55 -23.14 0.68
C ASP A 205 23.91 -22.62 1.16
N CYS A 206 23.92 -21.75 2.16
CA CYS A 206 25.15 -21.21 2.75
C CYS A 206 25.72 -22.11 3.85
N GLY A 207 25.09 -23.25 4.15
CA GLY A 207 25.57 -24.19 5.17
C GLY A 207 25.48 -23.65 6.61
N LEU A 208 24.55 -22.74 6.85
CA LEU A 208 24.31 -22.15 8.17
C LEU A 208 23.34 -23.00 9.02
N PRO A 209 23.32 -22.81 10.34
CA PRO A 209 22.39 -23.56 11.19
C PRO A 209 20.93 -23.33 10.81
N GLN A 210 20.21 -24.39 10.49
CA GLN A 210 18.76 -24.36 10.25
C GLN A 210 18.04 -24.55 11.58
N ASP A 211 17.78 -23.45 12.26
CA ASP A 211 17.28 -23.45 13.64
C ASP A 211 16.05 -22.51 13.70
N ASP A 212 14.88 -23.09 13.97
CA ASP A 212 13.62 -22.34 14.08
C ASP A 212 13.66 -21.27 15.19
N LEU A 213 14.57 -21.42 16.15
CA LEU A 213 14.78 -20.40 17.18
C LEU A 213 15.39 -19.11 16.64
N LEU A 214 15.89 -19.13 15.40
CA LEU A 214 16.43 -17.95 14.72
C LEU A 214 15.36 -17.20 13.94
N ILE A 215 14.12 -17.69 13.88
CA ILE A 215 13.02 -17.01 13.19
C ILE A 215 12.01 -16.50 14.20
N ARG A 216 11.71 -15.21 14.15
CA ARG A 216 10.72 -14.57 15.00
C ARG A 216 9.73 -13.77 14.14
N TYR A 217 8.57 -13.51 14.68
CA TYR A 217 7.49 -12.83 13.96
C TYR A 217 7.01 -11.60 14.72
N GLY A 218 7.17 -10.43 14.11
CA GLY A 218 6.57 -9.20 14.61
C GLY A 218 5.20 -8.98 13.98
N ASN A 219 4.49 -7.97 14.45
CA ASN A 219 3.13 -7.71 13.98
C ASN A 219 2.97 -6.38 13.24
N SER A 220 4.07 -5.70 12.93
CA SER A 220 4.09 -4.39 12.26
C SER A 220 3.42 -3.26 13.07
N MET A 221 3.23 -3.46 14.36
CA MET A 221 2.77 -2.43 15.30
C MET A 221 3.93 -1.96 16.16
N GLU A 222 3.77 -0.82 16.81
CA GLU A 222 4.80 -0.26 17.68
C GLU A 222 5.28 -1.27 18.74
N ASN A 223 6.56 -1.31 18.95
CA ASN A 223 7.28 -2.14 19.93
C ASN A 223 7.19 -3.66 19.65
N SER A 224 6.86 -4.04 18.41
CA SER A 224 6.77 -5.47 18.08
C SER A 224 8.12 -6.11 17.83
N ALA A 225 9.17 -5.35 17.52
CA ALA A 225 10.50 -5.88 17.29
C ALA A 225 11.24 -6.21 18.60
N GLN A 226 10.94 -5.50 19.70
CA GLN A 226 11.74 -5.60 20.92
C GLN A 226 11.79 -7.02 21.49
N SER A 227 10.65 -7.68 21.67
CA SER A 227 10.62 -9.06 22.20
C SER A 227 11.34 -10.04 21.29
N CYS A 228 11.17 -9.86 19.97
CA CYS A 228 11.88 -10.68 18.97
C CYS A 228 13.40 -10.50 19.11
N LEU A 229 13.84 -9.26 19.31
CA LEU A 229 15.28 -8.94 19.45
C LEU A 229 15.86 -9.54 20.71
N ASP A 230 15.16 -9.45 21.87
CA ASP A 230 15.65 -10.08 23.10
C ASP A 230 15.86 -11.58 22.89
N GLU A 231 14.88 -12.28 22.30
CA GLU A 231 14.99 -13.72 22.05
C GLU A 231 16.14 -14.05 21.09
N LEU A 232 16.31 -13.29 20.01
CA LEU A 232 17.38 -13.53 19.03
C LEU A 232 18.77 -13.24 19.61
N LEU A 233 18.90 -12.18 20.42
CA LEU A 233 20.17 -11.88 21.10
C LEU A 233 20.54 -12.98 22.11
N GLU A 234 19.56 -13.59 22.79
CA GLU A 234 19.80 -14.78 23.63
C GLU A 234 20.31 -15.97 22.81
N GLN A 235 19.90 -16.08 21.54
CA GLN A 235 20.41 -17.09 20.62
C GLN A 235 21.82 -16.75 20.09
N LYS A 236 22.41 -15.63 20.52
CA LYS A 236 23.76 -15.17 20.12
C LYS A 236 23.86 -14.97 18.62
N CYS A 237 22.85 -14.30 18.03
CA CYS A 237 22.90 -13.90 16.62
C CYS A 237 24.03 -12.88 16.42
N ASP A 238 24.82 -13.07 15.38
CA ASP A 238 25.85 -12.14 14.94
C ASP A 238 25.34 -11.24 13.80
N ALA A 239 24.18 -11.60 13.20
CA ALA A 239 23.53 -10.77 12.21
C ALA A 239 22.01 -10.90 12.29
N LEU A 240 21.31 -9.88 11.82
CA LEU A 240 19.84 -9.83 11.81
C LEU A 240 19.32 -9.43 10.43
N VAL A 241 18.26 -10.10 9.99
CA VAL A 241 17.46 -9.69 8.83
C VAL A 241 16.08 -9.27 9.37
N VAL A 242 15.73 -7.99 9.19
CA VAL A 242 14.46 -7.44 9.69
C VAL A 242 13.57 -7.09 8.49
N ALA A 243 12.47 -7.79 8.38
CA ALA A 243 11.69 -7.84 7.15
C ALA A 243 10.62 -6.74 6.99
N GLN A 244 10.69 -5.67 7.78
CA GLN A 244 9.74 -4.54 7.66
C GLN A 244 10.35 -3.24 8.19
N GLY A 245 10.04 -2.12 7.49
CA GLY A 245 10.62 -0.81 7.79
C GLY A 245 10.34 -0.27 9.20
N LEU A 246 9.12 -0.46 9.71
CA LEU A 246 8.80 0.00 11.08
C LEU A 246 9.64 -0.75 12.12
N MET A 247 9.74 -2.07 11.98
CA MET A 247 10.55 -2.90 12.87
C MET A 247 12.06 -2.60 12.71
N ALA A 248 12.47 -2.14 11.52
CA ALA A 248 13.85 -1.70 11.30
C ALA A 248 14.21 -0.53 12.21
N SER A 249 13.34 0.48 12.27
CA SER A 249 13.53 1.65 13.13
C SER A 249 13.63 1.23 14.60
N GLU A 250 12.71 0.38 15.04
CA GLU A 250 12.70 -0.15 16.40
C GLU A 250 14.00 -0.92 16.71
N THR A 251 14.47 -1.72 15.74
CA THR A 251 15.69 -2.53 15.87
C THR A 251 16.91 -1.63 16.08
N VAL A 252 17.10 -0.62 15.22
CA VAL A 252 18.25 0.30 15.32
C VAL A 252 18.26 0.99 16.69
N ILE A 253 17.10 1.53 17.09
CA ILE A 253 16.95 2.23 18.39
C ILE A 253 17.25 1.27 19.55
N TYR A 254 16.71 0.04 19.46
CA TYR A 254 16.87 -0.96 20.52
C TYR A 254 18.33 -1.41 20.66
N LEU A 255 18.99 -1.75 19.55
CA LEU A 255 20.40 -2.15 19.58
C LEU A 255 21.28 -1.04 20.13
N HIS A 256 21.01 0.21 19.74
CA HIS A 256 21.72 1.36 20.28
C HIS A 256 21.55 1.48 21.81
N LYS A 257 20.32 1.31 22.31
CA LYS A 257 20.04 1.33 23.76
C LYS A 257 20.77 0.22 24.53
N LYS A 258 20.98 -0.93 23.87
CA LYS A 258 21.74 -2.05 24.44
C LYS A 258 23.26 -1.84 24.35
N GLY A 259 23.71 -0.77 23.71
CA GLY A 259 25.13 -0.47 23.51
C GLY A 259 25.79 -1.29 22.40
N LEU A 260 24.97 -1.93 21.54
CA LEU A 260 25.47 -2.72 20.41
C LEU A 260 25.64 -1.85 19.18
N LYS A 261 26.80 -1.94 18.55
CA LYS A 261 27.15 -1.14 17.38
C LYS A 261 26.88 -1.92 16.10
N LEU A 262 26.10 -1.33 15.21
CA LEU A 262 25.82 -1.89 13.88
C LEU A 262 27.11 -1.97 13.06
N GLY A 263 27.36 -3.11 12.44
CA GLY A 263 28.54 -3.34 11.61
C GLY A 263 29.82 -3.66 12.39
N GLU A 264 29.80 -3.60 13.74
CA GLU A 264 30.91 -4.01 14.60
C GLU A 264 30.52 -5.20 15.48
N ASP A 265 29.44 -5.06 16.26
CA ASP A 265 28.95 -6.09 17.18
C ASP A 265 27.89 -6.96 16.55
N ILE A 266 27.10 -6.42 15.62
CA ILE A 266 26.02 -7.14 14.95
C ILE A 266 25.77 -6.53 13.57
N ASP A 267 25.67 -7.37 12.57
CA ASP A 267 25.30 -6.93 11.22
C ASP A 267 23.77 -6.84 11.09
N LEU A 268 23.27 -5.90 10.28
CA LEU A 268 21.84 -5.70 10.09
C LEU A 268 21.50 -5.53 8.62
N VAL A 269 20.51 -6.29 8.15
CA VAL A 269 19.84 -6.08 6.86
C VAL A 269 18.37 -5.79 7.12
N THR A 270 17.83 -4.79 6.46
CA THR A 270 16.42 -4.44 6.65
C THR A 270 15.80 -3.81 5.42
N PHE A 271 14.47 -3.88 5.34
CA PHE A 271 13.69 -3.10 4.38
C PHE A 271 13.58 -1.68 4.90
N VAL A 272 13.93 -0.72 4.06
CA VAL A 272 13.81 0.71 4.38
C VAL A 272 13.28 1.47 3.17
N ASP A 273 12.69 2.62 3.42
CA ASP A 273 12.37 3.57 2.37
C ASP A 273 13.64 4.34 2.01
N TYR A 274 13.80 4.68 0.74
CA TYR A 274 14.99 5.35 0.20
C TYR A 274 15.34 6.62 1.00
N ASP A 275 14.33 7.40 1.35
CA ASP A 275 14.46 8.69 2.05
C ASP A 275 14.26 8.59 3.57
N SER A 276 14.36 7.39 4.15
CA SER A 276 14.21 7.24 5.60
C SER A 276 15.41 7.80 6.35
N ASP A 277 15.17 8.39 7.52
CA ASP A 277 16.23 8.88 8.40
C ASP A 277 17.21 7.77 8.75
N ILE A 278 16.71 6.56 8.93
CA ILE A 278 17.54 5.39 9.25
C ILE A 278 18.48 5.06 8.10
N ASN A 279 17.98 5.05 6.87
CA ASN A 279 18.83 4.85 5.70
C ASN A 279 19.92 5.93 5.66
N TYR A 280 19.53 7.19 5.83
CA TYR A 280 20.46 8.31 5.79
C TYR A 280 21.56 8.21 6.88
N LEU A 281 21.15 7.88 8.12
CA LEU A 281 22.07 7.88 9.27
C LEU A 281 22.94 6.61 9.33
N TYR A 282 22.44 5.46 8.91
CA TYR A 282 23.09 4.17 9.14
C TYR A 282 23.43 3.38 7.88
N SER A 283 23.28 3.97 6.69
CA SER A 283 23.55 3.26 5.42
C SER A 283 24.99 2.72 5.28
N LYS A 284 25.93 3.21 6.07
CA LYS A 284 27.31 2.69 6.09
C LYS A 284 27.50 1.54 7.10
N GLN A 285 26.56 1.36 8.01
CA GLN A 285 26.63 0.38 9.11
C GLN A 285 25.64 -0.77 8.96
N MET A 286 24.71 -0.67 7.99
CA MET A 286 23.72 -1.72 7.74
C MET A 286 23.43 -1.83 6.25
N ASP A 287 22.91 -2.97 5.83
CA ASP A 287 22.48 -3.19 4.44
C ASP A 287 20.96 -2.90 4.32
N CYS A 288 20.59 -2.19 3.28
CA CYS A 288 19.19 -1.77 3.06
C CYS A 288 18.61 -2.40 1.81
N ILE A 289 17.43 -3.01 1.95
CA ILE A 289 16.61 -3.47 0.83
C ILE A 289 15.59 -2.36 0.54
N ILE A 290 15.73 -1.73 -0.62
CA ILE A 290 14.85 -0.63 -1.04
C ILE A 290 13.86 -1.18 -2.08
N GLN A 291 12.57 -1.02 -1.84
CA GLN A 291 11.52 -1.44 -2.76
C GLN A 291 11.14 -0.29 -3.70
N PRO A 292 10.86 -0.56 -4.99
CA PRO A 292 10.47 0.51 -5.94
C PRO A 292 8.98 0.86 -5.77
N VAL A 293 8.63 1.48 -4.65
CA VAL A 293 7.23 1.70 -4.23
C VAL A 293 6.47 2.59 -5.20
N GLU A 294 7.13 3.63 -5.72
CA GLU A 294 6.52 4.55 -6.70
C GLU A 294 6.10 3.79 -7.96
N LYS A 295 6.99 2.92 -8.46
CA LYS A 295 6.67 2.10 -9.65
C LYS A 295 5.53 1.11 -9.38
N LEU A 296 5.43 0.59 -8.15
CA LEU A 296 4.28 -0.25 -7.77
C LEU A 296 2.97 0.53 -7.92
N GLY A 297 2.95 1.77 -7.45
CA GLY A 297 1.78 2.63 -7.56
C GLY A 297 1.38 2.90 -9.02
N GLU A 298 2.35 3.15 -9.84
CA GLU A 298 2.14 3.35 -11.28
C GLU A 298 1.62 2.09 -12.00
N UNK A 299 2.08 1.10 -11.56
CA UNK A 299 1.79 -0.14 -12.20
C UNK A 299 0.47 -0.70 -11.79
N UNK A 300 -0.09 -0.06 -10.75
CA UNK A 300 -1.34 -0.47 -10.25
C UNK A 300 -2.51 0.19 -10.95
N UNK A 301 -2.26 1.01 -11.60
CA UNK A 301 -3.18 1.75 -12.32
C UNK A 301 -3.50 1.30 -13.61
#